data_727d92edd5e7b6f5e5d7e026e9bed014
#
_entry.id   727d92edd5e7b6f5e5d7e026e9bed014
#
_cell.length_a   1.000
_cell.length_b   1.000
_cell.length_c   1.000
_cell.angle_alpha   90.00
_cell.angle_beta   90.00
_cell.angle_gamma   90.00
#
_symmetry.space_group_name_H-M   'P 1'
#
loop_
_entity.id
_entity.type
_entity.pdbx_description
1 polymer ?
#
loop_
_entity_poly.entity_id
_entity_poly.type
_entity_poly.pdbx_seq_one_letter_code
_entity_poly.pdbx_strand_id
1 'polypeptide(L)'
;MSKSRAKSESNIYHVMARGDGRQIVFENDGDRKLFLALLRNRKQQDAPIFAWCLMDNHFHLVIQASLPVLSLMMQQIMSQYATSFNTRHQHTGHIFNQRFKSEPINDDSYFLTVVRYVHQNPIKAGITKTCFYPWSSYGEYIDAPRIASTALILEMLGGIGAFQSFHDISSKEKVLDVDSVRPKTRSLPDEEAFNRAFRLYNRDLLRDLKGAERSERDSTIASLKEAGLTFRQIERLTGIGRGIIQDIKTH
;
A
#
# COMPACT_ATOMS: atom_id res chain seq x y z
N MET A 1 20.64 -2.04 -16.45
CA MET A 1 20.80 -0.70 -15.84
C MET A 1 19.45 -0.19 -15.39
N SER A 2 19.32 0.31 -14.17
CA SER A 2 18.07 0.89 -13.65
C SER A 2 17.78 2.21 -14.37
N LYS A 3 16.55 2.34 -14.91
CA LYS A 3 16.11 3.56 -15.61
C LYS A 3 16.18 4.76 -14.64
N SER A 4 16.76 5.87 -15.10
CA SER A 4 16.78 7.13 -14.35
C SER A 4 15.36 7.60 -14.06
N ARG A 5 15.12 8.18 -12.86
CA ARG A 5 13.82 8.78 -12.54
C ARG A 5 13.61 10.06 -13.34
N ALA A 6 12.38 10.27 -13.82
CA ALA A 6 12.01 11.52 -14.44
C ALA A 6 12.00 12.64 -13.37
N LYS A 7 12.49 13.82 -13.76
CA LYS A 7 12.52 15.01 -12.90
C LYS A 7 11.19 15.77 -13.03
N SER A 8 10.63 16.21 -11.91
CA SER A 8 9.48 17.12 -11.87
C SER A 8 9.97 18.56 -11.87
N GLU A 9 9.31 19.45 -12.59
CA GLU A 9 9.54 20.89 -12.57
C GLU A 9 9.03 21.51 -11.28
N SER A 10 7.90 21.05 -10.75
CA SER A 10 7.32 21.46 -9.48
C SER A 10 8.00 20.84 -8.26
N ASN A 11 8.90 19.86 -8.46
CA ASN A 11 9.41 18.95 -7.44
C ASN A 11 8.33 18.13 -6.72
N ILE A 12 7.12 18.06 -7.23
CA ILE A 12 6.05 17.22 -6.67
C ILE A 12 6.07 15.85 -7.36
N TYR A 13 5.97 14.80 -6.56
CA TYR A 13 6.03 13.43 -7.05
C TYR A 13 4.93 12.58 -6.40
N HIS A 14 4.32 11.74 -7.21
CA HIS A 14 3.60 10.57 -6.73
C HIS A 14 4.60 9.43 -6.52
N VAL A 15 4.71 8.98 -5.29
CA VAL A 15 5.66 7.94 -4.86
C VAL A 15 4.90 6.71 -4.43
N MET A 16 5.39 5.54 -4.86
CA MET A 16 4.83 4.27 -4.43
C MET A 16 5.91 3.21 -4.26
N ALA A 17 5.68 2.28 -3.35
CA ALA A 17 6.43 1.03 -3.28
C ALA A 17 5.51 -0.12 -2.89
N ARG A 18 5.86 -1.31 -3.36
CA ARG A 18 5.08 -2.53 -3.16
C ARG A 18 5.95 -3.64 -2.61
N GLY A 19 5.33 -4.53 -1.85
CA GLY A 19 5.97 -5.73 -1.31
C GLY A 19 6.52 -6.64 -2.41
N ASP A 20 7.66 -7.29 -2.11
CA ASP A 20 8.27 -8.24 -3.03
C ASP A 20 7.30 -9.38 -3.31
N GLY A 21 7.20 -9.76 -4.57
CA GLY A 21 6.21 -10.74 -4.99
C GLY A 21 4.78 -10.40 -4.57
N ARG A 22 4.45 -9.13 -4.27
CA ARG A 22 3.15 -8.63 -3.76
C ARG A 22 2.83 -9.05 -2.33
N GLN A 23 3.86 -9.41 -1.54
CA GLN A 23 3.67 -9.76 -0.13
C GLN A 23 3.07 -8.59 0.67
N ILE A 24 2.45 -8.92 1.78
CA ILE A 24 1.99 -7.93 2.77
C ILE A 24 3.21 -7.24 3.37
N VAL A 25 3.15 -5.91 3.41
CA VAL A 25 4.20 -5.07 4.03
C VAL A 25 3.71 -4.37 5.29
N PHE A 26 2.40 -4.35 5.54
CA PHE A 26 1.78 -3.85 6.77
C PHE A 26 0.85 -4.92 7.33
N GLU A 27 1.38 -5.83 8.14
CA GLU A 27 0.61 -6.95 8.67
C GLU A 27 -0.39 -6.51 9.75
N ASN A 28 -0.03 -5.48 10.51
CA ASN A 28 -0.85 -4.98 11.60
C ASN A 28 -0.74 -3.46 11.76
N ASP A 29 -1.52 -2.91 12.68
CA ASP A 29 -1.56 -1.48 12.96
C ASP A 29 -0.23 -0.94 13.52
N GLY A 30 0.54 -1.77 14.20
CA GLY A 30 1.86 -1.42 14.70
C GLY A 30 2.84 -1.14 13.57
N ASP A 31 2.76 -1.88 12.47
CA ASP A 31 3.58 -1.67 11.27
C ASP A 31 3.23 -0.35 10.59
N ARG A 32 1.92 -0.07 10.44
CA ARG A 32 1.44 1.18 9.86
C ARG A 32 1.85 2.38 10.73
N LYS A 33 1.68 2.28 12.04
CA LYS A 33 2.10 3.33 13.01
C LYS A 33 3.61 3.59 12.92
N LEU A 34 4.42 2.54 12.83
CA LEU A 34 5.87 2.67 12.65
C LEU A 34 6.21 3.41 11.36
N PHE A 35 5.61 3.03 10.24
CA PHE A 35 5.85 3.68 8.95
C PHE A 35 5.46 5.17 8.99
N LEU A 36 4.30 5.48 9.57
CA LEU A 36 3.84 6.87 9.75
C LEU A 36 4.75 7.68 10.69
N ALA A 37 5.31 7.06 11.73
CA ALA A 37 6.30 7.70 12.59
C ALA A 37 7.58 8.04 11.82
N LEU A 38 8.05 7.15 10.96
CA LEU A 38 9.21 7.41 10.09
C LEU A 38 8.93 8.53 9.10
N LEU A 39 7.74 8.57 8.50
CA LEU A 39 7.31 9.69 7.64
C LEU A 39 7.26 11.01 8.38
N ARG A 40 6.69 11.03 9.60
CA ARG A 40 6.59 12.24 10.42
C ARG A 40 7.96 12.82 10.77
N ASN A 41 8.88 11.97 11.16
CA ASN A 41 10.24 12.38 11.53
C ASN A 41 11.01 12.99 10.35
N ARG A 42 10.63 12.69 9.10
CA ARG A 42 11.28 13.19 7.89
C ARG A 42 10.56 14.40 7.26
N LYS A 43 9.33 14.71 7.70
CA LYS A 43 8.58 15.89 7.25
C LYS A 43 9.34 17.21 7.50
N GLN A 44 10.19 17.26 8.53
CA GLN A 44 10.97 18.45 8.88
C GLN A 44 12.12 18.79 7.91
N GLN A 45 12.34 17.99 6.87
CA GLN A 45 13.38 18.19 5.86
C GLN A 45 12.88 18.99 4.65
N ASP A 46 12.02 20.00 4.83
CA ASP A 46 11.40 20.81 3.76
C ASP A 46 10.77 19.96 2.63
N ALA A 47 10.15 18.85 3.01
CA ALA A 47 9.51 17.90 2.12
C ALA A 47 8.03 17.72 2.50
N PRO A 48 7.14 18.68 2.19
CA PRO A 48 5.73 18.58 2.51
C PRO A 48 5.10 17.34 1.85
N ILE A 49 4.34 16.57 2.61
CA ILE A 49 3.57 15.43 2.15
C ILE A 49 2.13 15.89 2.00
N PHE A 50 1.58 15.86 0.79
CA PHE A 50 0.21 16.30 0.52
C PHE A 50 -0.81 15.18 0.70
N ALA A 51 -0.48 13.95 0.30
CA ALA A 51 -1.36 12.81 0.51
C ALA A 51 -0.56 11.55 0.82
N TRP A 52 -1.17 10.64 1.59
CA TRP A 52 -0.62 9.33 1.85
C TRP A 52 -1.73 8.30 2.03
N CYS A 53 -1.45 7.05 1.65
CA CYS A 53 -2.31 5.91 1.89
C CYS A 53 -1.47 4.64 2.05
N LEU A 54 -1.69 3.89 3.14
CA LEU A 54 -1.03 2.63 3.45
C LEU A 54 -2.00 1.48 3.22
N MET A 55 -1.77 0.73 2.15
CA MET A 55 -2.49 -0.50 1.84
C MET A 55 -1.72 -1.70 2.38
N ASP A 56 -2.34 -2.85 2.53
CA ASP A 56 -1.66 -4.01 3.15
C ASP A 56 -0.33 -4.38 2.48
N ASN A 57 -0.22 -4.26 1.16
CA ASN A 57 0.95 -4.71 0.39
C ASN A 57 1.68 -3.61 -0.36
N HIS A 58 1.27 -2.35 -0.22
CA HIS A 58 1.90 -1.19 -0.86
C HIS A 58 1.52 0.11 -0.16
N PHE A 59 2.20 1.19 -0.52
CA PHE A 59 1.82 2.53 -0.10
C PHE A 59 1.89 3.52 -1.25
N HIS A 60 1.14 4.60 -1.12
CA HIS A 60 1.17 5.78 -1.98
C HIS A 60 1.46 7.03 -1.16
N LEU A 61 2.30 7.92 -1.71
CA LEU A 61 2.58 9.24 -1.15
C LEU A 61 2.53 10.28 -2.28
N VAL A 62 2.03 11.47 -1.97
CA VAL A 62 2.23 12.67 -2.80
C VAL A 62 3.09 13.62 -1.99
N ILE A 63 4.28 13.93 -2.50
CA ILE A 63 5.32 14.63 -1.76
C ILE A 63 6.04 15.63 -2.64
N GLN A 64 6.42 16.78 -2.07
CA GLN A 64 7.27 17.77 -2.71
C GLN A 64 8.67 17.72 -2.12
N ALA A 65 9.65 17.41 -2.96
CA ALA A 65 11.06 17.43 -2.61
C ALA A 65 11.90 17.43 -3.89
N SER A 66 13.12 17.97 -3.84
CA SER A 66 14.06 17.73 -4.94
C SER A 66 14.35 16.23 -5.06
N LEU A 67 14.63 15.76 -6.28
CA LEU A 67 14.82 14.33 -6.53
C LEU A 67 15.93 13.68 -5.69
N PRO A 68 17.07 14.35 -5.39
CA PRO A 68 18.07 13.83 -4.46
C PRO A 68 17.53 13.68 -3.03
N VAL A 69 16.83 14.70 -2.52
CA VAL A 69 16.23 14.68 -1.17
C VAL A 69 15.19 13.57 -1.07
N LEU A 70 14.28 13.48 -2.06
CA LEU A 70 13.29 12.43 -2.15
C LEU A 70 13.94 11.03 -2.13
N SER A 71 15.00 10.86 -2.93
CA SER A 71 15.70 9.56 -3.04
C SER A 71 16.33 9.14 -1.72
N LEU A 72 17.02 10.05 -1.05
CA LEU A 72 17.66 9.79 0.24
C LEU A 72 16.62 9.50 1.34
N MET A 73 15.58 10.34 1.41
CA MET A 73 14.52 10.21 2.39
C MET A 73 13.80 8.86 2.26
N MET A 74 13.37 8.50 1.05
CA MET A 74 12.67 7.23 0.83
C MET A 74 13.57 6.02 1.06
N GLN A 75 14.85 6.11 0.70
CA GLN A 75 15.83 5.06 1.01
C GLN A 75 15.92 4.84 2.52
N GLN A 76 16.06 5.92 3.31
CA GLN A 76 16.17 5.82 4.76
C GLN A 76 14.89 5.26 5.40
N ILE A 77 13.71 5.76 5.00
CA ILE A 77 12.42 5.29 5.52
C ILE A 77 12.23 3.81 5.23
N MET A 78 12.38 3.41 3.96
CA MET A 78 12.15 2.03 3.54
C MET A 78 13.16 1.07 4.17
N SER A 79 14.43 1.45 4.32
CA SER A 79 15.45 0.61 4.96
C SER A 79 15.19 0.45 6.46
N GLN A 80 14.89 1.54 7.18
CA GLN A 80 14.58 1.47 8.61
C GLN A 80 13.31 0.67 8.87
N TYR A 81 12.29 0.88 8.04
CA TYR A 81 11.06 0.11 8.11
C TYR A 81 11.31 -1.38 7.87
N ALA A 82 12.04 -1.74 6.80
CA ALA A 82 12.34 -3.13 6.45
C ALA A 82 13.12 -3.85 7.57
N THR A 83 14.13 -3.19 8.16
CA THR A 83 14.88 -3.76 9.31
C THR A 83 13.95 -4.02 10.49
N SER A 84 13.13 -3.05 10.87
CA SER A 84 12.20 -3.17 11.99
C SER A 84 11.12 -4.23 11.74
N PHE A 85 10.58 -4.29 10.53
CA PHE A 85 9.61 -5.30 10.12
C PHE A 85 10.20 -6.71 10.21
N ASN A 86 11.38 -6.92 9.63
CA ASN A 86 12.06 -8.22 9.66
C ASN A 86 12.31 -8.70 11.09
N THR A 87 12.78 -7.79 11.97
CA THR A 87 12.99 -8.13 13.39
C THR A 87 11.70 -8.49 14.09
N ARG A 88 10.63 -7.71 13.91
CA ARG A 88 9.34 -7.92 14.60
C ARG A 88 8.60 -9.17 14.14
N HIS A 89 8.72 -9.49 12.86
CA HIS A 89 7.99 -10.58 12.22
C HIS A 89 8.85 -11.82 11.95
N GLN A 90 10.10 -11.84 12.45
CA GLN A 90 11.07 -12.92 12.19
C GLN A 90 11.16 -13.26 10.69
N HIS A 91 11.00 -12.22 9.85
CA HIS A 91 11.05 -12.33 8.40
C HIS A 91 12.51 -12.18 7.92
N THR A 92 12.85 -12.92 6.86
CA THR A 92 14.17 -12.85 6.19
C THR A 92 13.99 -12.45 4.73
N GLY A 93 14.86 -11.59 4.22
CA GLY A 93 14.84 -11.16 2.82
C GLY A 93 14.29 -9.76 2.60
N HIS A 94 14.00 -9.45 1.33
CA HIS A 94 13.51 -8.13 0.93
C HIS A 94 12.00 -8.02 1.17
N ILE A 95 11.57 -6.96 1.86
CA ILE A 95 10.16 -6.65 2.05
C ILE A 95 9.61 -5.98 0.79
N PHE A 96 10.31 -4.99 0.25
CA PHE A 96 9.91 -4.29 -0.95
C PHE A 96 10.56 -4.91 -2.20
N ASN A 97 9.77 -5.03 -3.28
CA ASN A 97 10.20 -5.66 -4.53
C ASN A 97 11.41 -4.95 -5.16
N GLN A 98 11.43 -3.61 -5.11
CA GLN A 98 12.44 -2.76 -5.70
C GLN A 98 12.52 -1.43 -4.94
N ARG A 99 13.39 -0.53 -5.42
CA ARG A 99 13.33 0.88 -5.04
C ARG A 99 11.94 1.43 -5.33
N PHE A 100 11.49 2.42 -4.57
CA PHE A 100 10.23 3.11 -4.84
C PHE A 100 10.15 3.61 -6.28
N LYS A 101 8.96 3.63 -6.84
CA LYS A 101 8.65 4.31 -8.10
C LYS A 101 8.24 5.75 -7.79
N SER A 102 8.56 6.66 -8.70
CA SER A 102 8.11 8.04 -8.63
C SER A 102 7.65 8.52 -10.00
N GLU A 103 6.51 9.20 -10.02
CA GLU A 103 5.96 9.88 -11.18
C GLU A 103 5.97 11.39 -10.93
N PRO A 104 6.55 12.20 -11.83
CA PRO A 104 6.55 13.65 -11.69
C PRO A 104 5.14 14.20 -11.91
N ILE A 105 4.77 15.18 -11.08
CA ILE A 105 3.51 15.93 -11.18
C ILE A 105 3.87 17.36 -11.53
N ASN A 106 3.51 17.83 -12.73
CA ASN A 106 3.88 19.16 -13.24
C ASN A 106 2.67 20.06 -13.54
N ASP A 107 1.46 19.57 -13.25
CA ASP A 107 0.20 20.22 -13.56
C ASP A 107 -0.72 20.17 -12.34
N ASP A 108 -1.38 21.29 -12.02
CA ASP A 108 -2.23 21.44 -10.84
C ASP A 108 -3.48 20.56 -10.89
N SER A 109 -4.08 20.41 -12.07
CA SER A 109 -5.24 19.54 -12.26
C SER A 109 -4.85 18.08 -12.03
N TYR A 110 -3.68 17.68 -12.57
CA TYR A 110 -3.15 16.35 -12.34
C TYR A 110 -2.73 16.14 -10.87
N PHE A 111 -2.20 17.18 -10.22
CA PHE A 111 -1.87 17.14 -8.79
C PHE A 111 -3.10 16.82 -7.92
N LEU A 112 -4.19 17.55 -8.11
CA LEU A 112 -5.45 17.28 -7.42
C LEU A 112 -6.00 15.87 -7.73
N THR A 113 -5.90 15.46 -8.99
CA THR A 113 -6.30 14.13 -9.42
C THR A 113 -5.52 13.02 -8.71
N VAL A 114 -4.20 13.17 -8.56
CA VAL A 114 -3.35 12.20 -7.86
C VAL A 114 -3.67 12.18 -6.36
N VAL A 115 -3.91 13.33 -5.73
CA VAL A 115 -4.34 13.40 -4.33
C VAL A 115 -5.64 12.61 -4.12
N ARG A 116 -6.65 12.86 -4.96
CA ARG A 116 -7.92 12.11 -4.94
C ARG A 116 -7.69 10.62 -5.18
N TYR A 117 -6.86 10.26 -6.17
CA TYR A 117 -6.51 8.88 -6.45
C TYR A 117 -5.92 8.17 -5.23
N VAL A 118 -4.98 8.80 -4.52
CA VAL A 118 -4.36 8.24 -3.32
C VAL A 118 -5.41 7.97 -2.22
N HIS A 119 -6.34 8.90 -2.01
CA HIS A 119 -7.41 8.73 -1.02
C HIS A 119 -8.48 7.70 -1.44
N GLN A 120 -8.70 7.52 -2.75
CA GLN A 120 -9.67 6.55 -3.28
C GLN A 120 -9.10 5.13 -3.44
N ASN A 121 -7.81 4.91 -3.18
CA ASN A 121 -7.21 3.57 -3.28
C ASN A 121 -7.96 2.50 -2.48
N PRO A 122 -8.35 2.73 -1.20
CA PRO A 122 -9.10 1.76 -0.41
C PRO A 122 -10.48 1.42 -1.01
N ILE A 123 -11.14 2.40 -1.66
CA ILE A 123 -12.41 2.16 -2.36
C ILE A 123 -12.18 1.28 -3.58
N LYS A 124 -11.17 1.59 -4.40
CA LYS A 124 -10.82 0.79 -5.59
C LYS A 124 -10.45 -0.65 -5.24
N ALA A 125 -9.84 -0.83 -4.08
CA ALA A 125 -9.49 -2.14 -3.54
C ALA A 125 -10.68 -2.87 -2.88
N GLY A 126 -11.84 -2.24 -2.77
CA GLY A 126 -13.02 -2.81 -2.11
C GLY A 126 -12.89 -2.93 -0.57
N ILE A 127 -11.93 -2.21 0.04
CA ILE A 127 -11.70 -2.23 1.50
C ILE A 127 -12.73 -1.35 2.21
N THR A 128 -13.04 -0.19 1.64
CA THR A 128 -14.00 0.77 2.18
C THR A 128 -15.00 1.18 1.11
N LYS A 129 -16.15 1.74 1.55
CA LYS A 129 -17.16 2.34 0.65
C LYS A 129 -16.94 3.84 0.46
N THR A 130 -16.14 4.46 1.29
CA THR A 130 -15.87 5.92 1.31
C THR A 130 -14.38 6.17 1.39
N CYS A 131 -13.92 7.40 1.13
CA CYS A 131 -12.54 7.80 1.29
C CYS A 131 -12.07 7.80 2.77
N PHE A 132 -12.96 7.66 3.72
CA PHE A 132 -12.62 7.62 5.14
C PHE A 132 -12.00 6.27 5.50
N TYR A 133 -10.68 6.20 5.36
CA TYR A 133 -9.87 5.02 5.68
C TYR A 133 -8.83 5.42 6.74
N PRO A 134 -8.74 4.69 7.87
CA PRO A 134 -7.87 5.09 9.00
C PRO A 134 -6.39 5.22 8.63
N TRP A 135 -5.95 4.50 7.59
CA TRP A 135 -4.57 4.47 7.12
C TRP A 135 -4.39 5.30 5.84
N SER A 136 -5.10 6.43 5.75
CA SER A 136 -4.93 7.44 4.71
C SER A 136 -5.00 8.84 5.32
N SER A 137 -4.43 9.81 4.59
CA SER A 137 -4.47 11.22 4.99
C SER A 137 -5.81 11.91 4.74
N TYR A 138 -6.83 11.23 4.20
CA TYR A 138 -8.13 11.85 3.94
C TYR A 138 -8.74 12.48 5.20
N GLY A 139 -8.69 11.76 6.33
CA GLY A 139 -9.17 12.28 7.61
C GLY A 139 -8.44 13.53 8.12
N GLU A 140 -7.16 13.70 7.74
CA GLU A 140 -6.38 14.87 8.15
C GLU A 140 -6.84 16.19 7.48
N TYR A 141 -7.56 16.08 6.36
CA TYR A 141 -8.17 17.21 5.65
C TYR A 141 -9.47 17.68 6.28
N ILE A 142 -10.13 16.80 7.03
CA ILE A 142 -11.45 17.06 7.64
C ILE A 142 -11.30 17.43 9.11
N ASP A 143 -10.38 16.78 9.81
CA ASP A 143 -10.14 16.97 11.25
C ASP A 143 -8.91 17.87 11.48
N ALA A 144 -7.76 17.30 11.78
CA ALA A 144 -6.55 18.03 12.07
C ALA A 144 -5.33 17.41 11.36
N PRO A 145 -4.51 18.21 10.66
CA PRO A 145 -3.34 17.70 9.97
C PRO A 145 -2.28 17.20 10.96
N ARG A 146 -1.78 15.99 10.71
CA ARG A 146 -0.72 15.34 11.51
C ARG A 146 0.55 15.11 10.71
N ILE A 147 0.40 14.60 9.49
CA ILE A 147 1.47 14.30 8.55
C ILE A 147 1.24 15.08 7.26
N ALA A 148 0.02 15.13 6.76
CA ALA A 148 -0.30 15.83 5.53
C ALA A 148 -0.24 17.36 5.68
N SER A 149 0.32 18.01 4.67
CA SER A 149 0.26 19.46 4.49
C SER A 149 -1.01 19.79 3.70
N THR A 150 -2.10 20.12 4.43
CA THR A 150 -3.45 20.19 3.86
C THR A 150 -3.82 21.54 3.28
N ALA A 151 -3.17 22.62 3.75
CA ALA A 151 -3.56 24.01 3.44
C ALA A 151 -3.63 24.30 1.94
N LEU A 152 -2.58 23.94 1.18
CA LEU A 152 -2.53 24.19 -0.26
C LEU A 152 -3.70 23.53 -1.02
N ILE A 153 -3.97 22.26 -0.74
CA ILE A 153 -5.05 21.52 -1.40
C ILE A 153 -6.43 22.08 -1.04
N LEU A 154 -6.63 22.46 0.23
CA LEU A 154 -7.88 23.07 0.66
C LEU A 154 -8.08 24.44 0.03
N GLU A 155 -7.03 25.25 -0.09
CA GLU A 155 -7.06 26.53 -0.79
C GLU A 155 -7.42 26.36 -2.28
N MET A 156 -6.74 25.43 -2.98
CA MET A 156 -6.98 25.14 -4.40
C MET A 156 -8.43 24.67 -4.66
N LEU A 157 -9.03 23.94 -3.75
CA LEU A 157 -10.39 23.39 -3.90
C LEU A 157 -11.46 24.33 -3.33
N GLY A 158 -11.13 25.31 -2.52
CA GLY A 158 -12.10 26.23 -1.89
C GLY A 158 -12.64 25.74 -0.56
N GLY A 159 -11.88 24.95 0.18
CA GLY A 159 -12.16 24.52 1.55
C GLY A 159 -12.62 23.07 1.70
N ILE A 160 -12.96 22.70 2.95
CA ILE A 160 -13.25 21.30 3.32
C ILE A 160 -14.46 20.74 2.58
N GLY A 161 -15.56 21.50 2.45
CA GLY A 161 -16.76 21.03 1.75
C GLY A 161 -16.50 20.73 0.27
N ALA A 162 -15.74 21.59 -0.41
CA ALA A 162 -15.36 21.38 -1.79
C ALA A 162 -14.38 20.20 -1.93
N PHE A 163 -13.47 20.00 -0.96
CA PHE A 163 -12.60 18.83 -0.90
C PHE A 163 -13.41 17.52 -0.80
N GLN A 164 -14.41 17.47 0.06
CA GLN A 164 -15.27 16.29 0.19
C GLN A 164 -16.03 16.01 -1.12
N SER A 165 -16.69 17.03 -1.69
CA SER A 165 -17.41 16.92 -2.98
C SER A 165 -16.49 16.47 -4.12
N PHE A 166 -15.24 16.97 -4.15
CA PHE A 166 -14.24 16.56 -5.14
C PHE A 166 -13.89 15.06 -5.02
N HIS A 167 -13.87 14.51 -3.80
CA HIS A 167 -13.57 13.10 -3.55
C HIS A 167 -14.76 12.16 -3.79
N ASP A 168 -16.00 12.67 -3.85
CA ASP A 168 -17.17 11.86 -4.17
C ASP A 168 -17.23 11.49 -5.66
N ILE A 169 -16.48 12.20 -6.50
CA ILE A 169 -16.39 11.92 -7.94
C ILE A 169 -15.40 10.77 -8.16
N SER A 170 -15.86 9.68 -8.76
CA SER A 170 -14.98 8.55 -9.11
C SER A 170 -13.93 8.97 -10.14
N SER A 171 -12.64 8.81 -9.79
CA SER A 171 -11.55 9.06 -10.70
C SER A 171 -11.46 7.98 -11.77
N LYS A 172 -11.61 8.36 -13.04
CA LYS A 172 -11.41 7.47 -14.22
C LYS A 172 -10.01 7.61 -14.83
N GLU A 173 -9.19 8.52 -14.32
CA GLU A 173 -7.91 8.86 -14.89
C GLU A 173 -6.84 7.80 -14.59
N LYS A 174 -5.93 7.63 -15.55
CA LYS A 174 -4.77 6.74 -15.39
C LYS A 174 -3.70 7.46 -14.58
N VAL A 175 -3.60 7.15 -13.32
CA VAL A 175 -2.51 7.53 -12.43
C VAL A 175 -1.55 6.35 -12.30
N LEU A 176 -0.28 6.61 -12.03
CA LEU A 176 0.71 5.56 -11.79
C LEU A 176 0.21 4.59 -10.72
N ASP A 177 -0.04 3.36 -11.13
CA ASP A 177 -0.54 2.30 -10.26
C ASP A 177 0.43 1.12 -10.24
N VAL A 178 0.44 0.41 -9.13
CA VAL A 178 1.19 -0.84 -9.00
C VAL A 178 0.61 -1.95 -9.88
N ASP A 179 -0.67 -1.86 -10.25
CA ASP A 179 -1.38 -2.85 -11.06
C ASP A 179 -1.36 -2.57 -12.58
N SER A 180 -0.66 -1.52 -13.04
CA SER A 180 -0.54 -1.22 -14.46
C SER A 180 0.15 -2.31 -15.30
N VAL A 181 0.75 -3.30 -14.66
CA VAL A 181 1.21 -4.54 -15.27
C VAL A 181 0.26 -5.67 -14.86
N ARG A 182 -0.87 -5.81 -15.55
CA ARG A 182 -1.74 -6.99 -15.39
C ARG A 182 -0.97 -8.26 -15.77
N PRO A 183 -0.81 -9.25 -14.88
CA PRO A 183 -0.41 -10.58 -15.31
C PRO A 183 -1.53 -11.13 -16.21
N LYS A 184 -1.15 -11.74 -17.32
CA LYS A 184 -2.08 -12.40 -18.28
C LYS A 184 -2.73 -13.71 -17.73
N THR A 185 -2.93 -13.81 -16.42
CA THR A 185 -3.50 -15.01 -15.80
C THR A 185 -4.84 -14.69 -15.13
N ARG A 186 -5.78 -15.61 -15.27
CA ARG A 186 -7.14 -15.61 -14.68
C ARG A 186 -7.17 -15.67 -13.13
N SER A 187 -6.08 -15.36 -12.44
CA SER A 187 -6.03 -15.37 -10.98
C SER A 187 -6.55 -14.05 -10.42
N LEU A 188 -7.24 -14.14 -9.28
CA LEU A 188 -7.67 -12.98 -8.51
C LEU A 188 -6.48 -12.03 -8.24
N PRO A 189 -6.67 -10.71 -8.29
CA PRO A 189 -5.68 -9.76 -7.78
C PRO A 189 -5.31 -10.12 -6.33
N ASP A 190 -4.05 -9.97 -5.94
CA ASP A 190 -3.59 -10.36 -4.60
C ASP A 190 -4.38 -9.69 -3.49
N GLU A 191 -4.71 -8.43 -3.67
CA GLU A 191 -5.49 -7.67 -2.71
C GLU A 191 -6.90 -8.24 -2.52
N GLU A 192 -7.56 -8.60 -3.60
CA GLU A 192 -8.88 -9.24 -3.55
C GLU A 192 -8.79 -10.65 -2.95
N ALA A 193 -7.75 -11.41 -3.31
CA ALA A 193 -7.48 -12.73 -2.77
C ALA A 193 -7.23 -12.67 -1.25
N PHE A 194 -6.41 -11.71 -0.79
CA PHE A 194 -6.13 -11.53 0.63
C PHE A 194 -7.34 -11.05 1.42
N ASN A 195 -8.13 -10.13 0.87
CA ASN A 195 -9.38 -9.71 1.47
C ASN A 195 -10.38 -10.86 1.59
N ARG A 196 -10.42 -11.78 0.61
CA ARG A 196 -11.22 -13.01 0.72
C ARG A 196 -10.72 -13.93 1.83
N ALA A 197 -9.42 -14.15 1.90
CA ALA A 197 -8.81 -14.96 2.95
C ALA A 197 -9.10 -14.38 4.34
N PHE A 198 -8.98 -13.06 4.52
CA PHE A 198 -9.24 -12.39 5.80
C PHE A 198 -10.71 -12.30 6.20
N ARG A 199 -11.63 -12.49 5.25
CA ARG A 199 -13.06 -12.68 5.58
C ARG A 199 -13.37 -14.08 6.09
N LEU A 200 -12.59 -15.07 5.67
CA LEU A 200 -12.75 -16.47 6.08
C LEU A 200 -11.99 -16.78 7.36
N TYR A 201 -10.81 -16.19 7.53
CA TYR A 201 -9.90 -16.50 8.61
C TYR A 201 -9.25 -15.23 9.18
N ASN A 202 -8.97 -15.24 10.49
CA ASN A 202 -8.16 -14.21 11.13
C ASN A 202 -6.72 -14.23 10.56
N ARG A 203 -6.08 -13.07 10.45
CA ARG A 203 -4.69 -12.91 9.97
C ARG A 203 -3.69 -13.70 10.80
N ASP A 204 -3.85 -13.69 12.13
CA ASP A 204 -2.95 -14.39 13.04
C ASP A 204 -3.05 -15.90 12.85
N LEU A 205 -4.26 -16.43 12.67
CA LEU A 205 -4.49 -17.84 12.37
C LEU A 205 -3.81 -18.27 11.06
N LEU A 206 -3.93 -17.46 10.01
CA LEU A 206 -3.29 -17.76 8.72
C LEU A 206 -1.76 -17.75 8.82
N ARG A 207 -1.22 -16.89 9.66
CA ARG A 207 0.22 -16.76 9.88
C ARG A 207 0.77 -17.91 10.71
N ASP A 208 0.03 -18.34 11.72
CA ASP A 208 0.42 -19.41 12.64
C ASP A 208 0.13 -20.80 12.05
N LEU A 209 -0.54 -20.85 10.89
CA LEU A 209 -0.98 -22.08 10.23
C LEU A 209 0.17 -23.06 9.94
N LYS A 210 1.39 -22.56 9.79
CA LYS A 210 2.59 -23.40 9.61
C LYS A 210 2.87 -24.29 10.82
N GLY A 211 2.51 -23.84 12.03
CA GLY A 211 2.65 -24.59 13.29
C GLY A 211 1.40 -25.35 13.70
N ALA A 212 0.29 -25.20 12.99
CA ALA A 212 -0.97 -25.83 13.29
C ALA A 212 -0.95 -27.34 13.00
N GLU A 213 -1.91 -28.08 13.56
CA GLU A 213 -2.12 -29.50 13.27
C GLU A 213 -2.37 -29.73 11.78
N ARG A 214 -1.91 -30.88 11.28
CA ARG A 214 -1.98 -31.20 9.85
C ARG A 214 -3.41 -31.13 9.30
N SER A 215 -4.39 -31.60 10.06
CA SER A 215 -5.80 -31.61 9.66
C SER A 215 -6.36 -30.18 9.51
N GLU A 216 -6.08 -29.30 10.47
CA GLU A 216 -6.51 -27.92 10.46
C GLU A 216 -5.80 -27.13 9.34
N ARG A 217 -4.49 -27.32 9.23
CA ARG A 217 -3.68 -26.71 8.16
C ARG A 217 -4.22 -27.09 6.77
N ASP A 218 -4.42 -28.38 6.53
CA ASP A 218 -4.82 -28.90 5.22
C ASP A 218 -6.26 -28.46 4.88
N SER A 219 -7.18 -28.44 5.85
CA SER A 219 -8.55 -27.92 5.70
C SER A 219 -8.55 -26.42 5.38
N THR A 220 -7.78 -25.62 6.09
CA THR A 220 -7.68 -24.18 5.84
C THR A 220 -7.11 -23.90 4.45
N ILE A 221 -6.06 -24.62 4.03
CA ILE A 221 -5.48 -24.48 2.69
C ILE A 221 -6.48 -24.89 1.60
N ALA A 222 -7.26 -25.96 1.80
CA ALA A 222 -8.30 -26.36 0.85
C ALA A 222 -9.35 -25.26 0.68
N SER A 223 -9.86 -24.70 1.77
CA SER A 223 -10.81 -23.57 1.73
C SER A 223 -10.24 -22.31 1.04
N LEU A 224 -8.97 -22.00 1.23
CA LEU A 224 -8.32 -20.88 0.53
C LEU A 224 -8.22 -21.14 -0.98
N LYS A 225 -7.96 -22.37 -1.39
CA LYS A 225 -7.98 -22.78 -2.82
C LYS A 225 -9.38 -22.64 -3.41
N GLU A 226 -10.42 -23.11 -2.71
CA GLU A 226 -11.84 -22.98 -3.10
C GLU A 226 -12.28 -21.52 -3.20
N ALA A 227 -11.75 -20.65 -2.34
CA ALA A 227 -11.93 -19.20 -2.43
C ALA A 227 -11.23 -18.55 -3.64
N GLY A 228 -10.52 -19.35 -4.46
CA GLY A 228 -9.87 -18.90 -5.70
C GLY A 228 -8.48 -18.35 -5.53
N LEU A 229 -7.83 -18.56 -4.39
CA LEU A 229 -6.45 -18.15 -4.17
C LEU A 229 -5.49 -19.07 -4.93
N THR A 230 -4.46 -18.50 -5.54
CA THR A 230 -3.36 -19.25 -6.14
C THR A 230 -2.41 -19.80 -5.08
N PHE A 231 -1.65 -20.84 -5.42
CA PHE A 231 -0.64 -21.42 -4.52
C PHE A 231 0.39 -20.37 -4.02
N ARG A 232 0.75 -19.39 -4.88
CA ARG A 232 1.62 -18.28 -4.48
C ARG A 232 0.96 -17.35 -3.46
N GLN A 233 -0.32 -17.09 -3.60
CA GLN A 233 -1.07 -16.25 -2.67
C GLN A 233 -1.21 -16.93 -1.30
N ILE A 234 -1.50 -18.24 -1.29
CA ILE A 234 -1.58 -19.04 -0.06
C ILE A 234 -0.20 -19.11 0.62
N GLU A 235 0.88 -19.38 -0.14
CA GLU A 235 2.26 -19.38 0.38
C GLU A 235 2.61 -18.05 1.09
N ARG A 236 2.22 -16.91 0.49
CA ARG A 236 2.47 -15.58 1.07
C ARG A 236 1.69 -15.31 2.34
N LEU A 237 0.47 -15.81 2.41
CA LEU A 237 -0.40 -15.63 3.57
C LEU A 237 0.00 -16.51 4.76
N THR A 238 0.48 -17.73 4.49
CA THR A 238 0.65 -18.76 5.51
C THR A 238 2.10 -19.14 5.76
N GLY A 239 3.03 -18.71 4.88
CA GLY A 239 4.44 -19.13 4.94
C GLY A 239 4.67 -20.64 4.65
N ILE A 240 3.63 -21.36 4.20
CA ILE A 240 3.71 -22.79 3.85
C ILE A 240 4.19 -22.92 2.43
N GLY A 241 5.19 -23.79 2.21
CA GLY A 241 5.79 -23.99 0.89
C GLY A 241 4.82 -24.55 -0.14
N ARG A 242 4.98 -24.12 -1.41
CA ARG A 242 4.09 -24.47 -2.53
C ARG A 242 3.93 -25.96 -2.77
N GLY A 243 4.96 -26.77 -2.51
CA GLY A 243 4.87 -28.23 -2.64
C GLY A 243 3.78 -28.80 -1.74
N ILE A 244 3.77 -28.40 -0.46
CA ILE A 244 2.75 -28.84 0.51
C ILE A 244 1.36 -28.35 0.07
N ILE A 245 1.26 -27.08 -0.34
CA ILE A 245 0.00 -26.51 -0.80
C ILE A 245 -0.54 -27.25 -2.03
N GLN A 246 0.32 -27.63 -2.96
CA GLN A 246 -0.07 -28.32 -4.19
C GLN A 246 -0.70 -29.69 -3.91
N ASP A 247 -0.16 -30.44 -2.95
CA ASP A 247 -0.57 -31.80 -2.61
C ASP A 247 -1.93 -31.88 -1.89
N ILE A 248 -2.38 -30.77 -1.30
CA ILE A 248 -3.67 -30.72 -0.61
C ILE A 248 -4.79 -30.59 -1.65
N LYS A 249 -5.71 -31.57 -1.66
CA LYS A 249 -6.87 -31.59 -2.56
C LYS A 249 -7.98 -30.68 -2.00
N THR A 250 -8.70 -30.01 -2.91
CA THR A 250 -9.99 -29.38 -2.63
C THR A 250 -11.07 -30.48 -2.62
N HIS A 251 -12.07 -30.32 -1.78
CA HIS A 251 -13.20 -31.25 -1.65
C HIS A 251 -14.23 -31.04 -2.75
#